data_5f65ca0f9a94baff9be938c04a78f301
#
_entry.id   5f65ca0f9a94baff9be938c04a78f301
#
_cell.length_a   1.000
_cell.length_b   1.000
_cell.length_c   1.000
_cell.angle_alpha   90.00
_cell.angle_beta   90.00
_cell.angle_gamma   90.00
#
_symmetry.space_group_name_H-M   'P 1'
#
loop_
_entity.id
_entity.type
_entity.pdbx_description
1 polymer ?
#
loop_
_entity_poly.entity_id
_entity_poly.type
_entity_poly.pdbx_seq_one_letter_code
_entity_poly.pdbx_strand_id
1 'polypeptide(L)'
;MDSFEKFNENSLPPQSEYKSVEGEIISDAQYKFAQEIWEKFELKNLGELHDLYLSTDTNLLADVFNGFRETAYKAYSLDPAHYVSAPSLSWSAALKMTKVELELLDDIDKVLFVDKCMVGMYQINR
;
A
#
# COMPACT_ATOMS: atom_id res chain seq x y z
N MET A 1 -15.98 4.36 -10.25
CA MET A 1 -17.05 5.39 -10.19
C MET A 1 -16.63 6.53 -11.08
N ASP A 2 -17.46 6.88 -12.06
CA ASP A 2 -17.06 7.82 -13.12
C ASP A 2 -17.56 9.26 -12.88
N SER A 3 -18.41 9.46 -11.86
CA SER A 3 -18.90 10.79 -11.47
C SER A 3 -19.31 10.86 -10.02
N PHE A 4 -19.20 12.04 -9.41
CA PHE A 4 -19.66 12.30 -8.04
C PHE A 4 -21.20 12.22 -7.87
N GLU A 5 -21.96 12.30 -8.97
CA GLU A 5 -23.42 12.20 -8.94
C GLU A 5 -23.89 10.80 -8.51
N LYS A 6 -23.10 9.76 -8.80
CA LYS A 6 -23.38 8.37 -8.38
C LYS A 6 -23.39 8.17 -6.86
N PHE A 7 -22.75 9.02 -6.11
CA PHE A 7 -22.81 8.94 -4.63
C PHE A 7 -24.22 9.21 -4.06
N ASN A 8 -25.08 9.85 -4.83
CA ASN A 8 -26.46 10.12 -4.44
C ASN A 8 -27.44 9.00 -4.79
N GLU A 9 -26.99 7.92 -5.43
CA GLU A 9 -27.82 6.77 -5.73
C GLU A 9 -28.24 6.05 -4.44
N ASN A 10 -29.55 5.82 -4.30
CA ASN A 10 -30.15 5.25 -3.10
C ASN A 10 -30.25 3.72 -3.12
N SER A 11 -29.62 3.06 -4.06
CA SER A 11 -29.63 1.61 -4.19
C SER A 11 -28.29 1.09 -4.70
N LEU A 12 -27.97 -0.16 -4.36
CA LEU A 12 -26.83 -0.85 -4.94
C LEU A 12 -27.06 -1.06 -6.44
N PRO A 13 -26.08 -0.75 -7.30
CA PRO A 13 -26.14 -1.08 -8.72
C PRO A 13 -26.30 -2.59 -8.93
N PRO A 14 -26.85 -3.02 -10.07
CA PRO A 14 -26.94 -4.44 -10.40
C PRO A 14 -25.55 -5.06 -10.51
N GLN A 15 -25.41 -6.33 -10.13
CA GLN A 15 -24.14 -7.06 -10.12
C GLN A 15 -23.35 -6.95 -11.42
N SER A 16 -24.03 -6.86 -12.55
CA SER A 16 -23.41 -6.74 -13.89
C SER A 16 -22.60 -5.46 -14.09
N GLU A 17 -22.85 -4.41 -13.30
CA GLU A 17 -22.11 -3.16 -13.35
C GLU A 17 -20.83 -3.16 -12.48
N TYR A 18 -20.73 -4.13 -11.56
CA TYR A 18 -19.53 -4.30 -10.76
C TYR A 18 -18.48 -5.11 -11.53
N LYS A 19 -17.44 -4.42 -11.95
CA LYS A 19 -16.28 -5.04 -12.60
C LYS A 19 -15.04 -4.85 -11.76
N SER A 20 -14.24 -5.89 -11.60
CA SER A 20 -12.91 -5.77 -11.02
C SER A 20 -12.00 -4.90 -11.92
N VAL A 21 -10.84 -4.49 -11.40
CA VAL A 21 -9.82 -3.79 -12.19
C VAL A 21 -9.40 -4.59 -13.43
N GLU A 22 -9.51 -5.91 -13.36
CA GLU A 22 -9.21 -6.86 -14.44
C GLU A 22 -10.40 -7.09 -15.40
N GLY A 23 -11.55 -6.44 -15.13
CA GLY A 23 -12.76 -6.51 -15.96
C GLY A 23 -13.66 -7.71 -15.66
N GLU A 24 -13.37 -8.51 -14.66
CA GLU A 24 -14.22 -9.62 -14.23
C GLU A 24 -15.42 -9.13 -13.42
N ILE A 25 -16.57 -9.75 -13.60
CA ILE A 25 -17.77 -9.49 -12.79
C ILE A 25 -17.55 -10.11 -11.41
N ILE A 26 -17.92 -9.37 -10.36
CA ILE A 26 -17.80 -9.87 -8.98
C ILE A 26 -18.64 -11.12 -8.77
N SER A 27 -18.19 -12.01 -7.88
CA SER A 27 -18.90 -13.25 -7.56
C SER A 27 -20.22 -12.98 -6.81
N ASP A 28 -21.16 -13.92 -6.91
CA ASP A 28 -22.44 -13.85 -6.20
C ASP A 28 -22.26 -13.70 -4.68
N ALA A 29 -21.22 -14.32 -4.12
CA ALA A 29 -20.90 -14.23 -2.70
C ALA A 29 -20.49 -12.81 -2.29
N GLN A 30 -19.68 -12.15 -3.11
CA GLN A 30 -19.24 -10.77 -2.88
C GLN A 30 -20.41 -9.78 -3.00
N TYR A 31 -21.29 -10.00 -3.98
CA TYR A 31 -22.47 -9.15 -4.15
C TYR A 31 -23.46 -9.29 -2.98
N LYS A 32 -23.72 -10.52 -2.52
CA LYS A 32 -24.52 -10.77 -1.32
C LYS A 32 -23.93 -10.12 -0.08
N PHE A 33 -22.61 -10.19 0.08
CA PHE A 33 -21.93 -9.54 1.18
C PHE A 33 -22.11 -8.02 1.15
N ALA A 34 -22.06 -7.40 -0.04
CA ALA A 34 -22.34 -5.96 -0.19
C ALA A 34 -23.79 -5.62 0.19
N GLN A 35 -24.77 -6.48 -0.15
CA GLN A 35 -26.16 -6.31 0.23
C GLN A 35 -26.34 -6.44 1.75
N GLU A 36 -25.71 -7.43 2.39
CA GLU A 36 -25.75 -7.59 3.86
C GLU A 36 -25.18 -6.38 4.59
N ILE A 37 -24.07 -5.80 4.08
CA ILE A 37 -23.50 -4.57 4.64
C ILE A 37 -24.48 -3.42 4.48
N TRP A 38 -25.06 -3.26 3.30
CA TRP A 38 -26.04 -2.20 3.02
C TRP A 38 -27.20 -2.21 4.01
N GLU A 39 -27.77 -3.38 4.23
CA GLU A 39 -28.90 -3.58 5.16
C GLU A 39 -28.46 -3.42 6.63
N LYS A 40 -27.34 -4.02 7.02
CA LYS A 40 -26.89 -4.04 8.41
C LYS A 40 -26.46 -2.67 8.92
N PHE A 41 -25.92 -1.83 8.05
CA PHE A 41 -25.51 -0.46 8.38
C PHE A 41 -26.58 0.58 8.03
N GLU A 42 -27.74 0.14 7.53
CA GLU A 42 -28.87 1.02 7.15
C GLU A 42 -28.43 2.16 6.21
N LEU A 43 -27.58 1.83 5.23
CA LEU A 43 -27.00 2.80 4.33
C LEU A 43 -28.08 3.39 3.39
N LYS A 44 -28.05 4.70 3.20
CA LYS A 44 -29.08 5.43 2.44
C LYS A 44 -28.67 5.68 0.99
N ASN A 45 -27.37 5.78 0.73
CA ASN A 45 -26.83 6.07 -0.59
C ASN A 45 -25.45 5.45 -0.77
N LEU A 46 -24.96 5.41 -2.02
CA LEU A 46 -23.64 4.88 -2.35
C LEU A 46 -22.49 5.70 -1.72
N GLY A 47 -22.71 6.97 -1.42
CA GLY A 47 -21.74 7.80 -0.73
C GLY A 47 -21.45 7.29 0.67
N GLU A 48 -22.49 6.92 1.44
CA GLU A 48 -22.34 6.34 2.78
C GLU A 48 -21.62 4.98 2.73
N LEU A 49 -21.89 4.15 1.71
CA LEU A 49 -21.16 2.90 1.50
C LEU A 49 -19.67 3.15 1.20
N HIS A 50 -19.40 4.15 0.35
CA HIS A 50 -18.03 4.54 0.01
C HIS A 50 -17.27 5.04 1.26
N ASP A 51 -17.89 5.88 2.06
CA ASP A 51 -17.29 6.43 3.28
C ASP A 51 -17.02 5.34 4.33
N LEU A 52 -17.95 4.40 4.48
CA LEU A 52 -17.76 3.23 5.33
C LEU A 52 -16.58 2.38 4.86
N TYR A 53 -16.50 2.10 3.56
CA TYR A 53 -15.40 1.33 2.97
C TYR A 53 -14.06 2.05 3.16
N LEU A 54 -13.99 3.33 2.82
CA LEU A 54 -12.78 4.15 2.96
C LEU A 54 -12.31 4.23 4.42
N SER A 55 -13.23 4.42 5.36
CA SER A 55 -12.93 4.45 6.78
C SER A 55 -12.37 3.11 7.28
N THR A 56 -12.97 2.01 6.83
CA THR A 56 -12.53 0.66 7.19
C THR A 56 -11.13 0.38 6.65
N ASP A 57 -10.89 0.65 5.37
CA ASP A 57 -9.58 0.45 4.74
C ASP A 57 -8.48 1.29 5.40
N THR A 58 -8.79 2.55 5.70
CA THR A 58 -7.84 3.45 6.36
C THR A 58 -7.47 2.95 7.75
N ASN A 59 -8.46 2.52 8.54
CA ASN A 59 -8.23 2.01 9.89
C ASN A 59 -7.44 0.68 9.86
N LEU A 60 -7.80 -0.24 8.96
CA LEU A 60 -7.05 -1.50 8.80
C LEU A 60 -5.60 -1.25 8.36
N LEU A 61 -5.38 -0.33 7.44
CA LEU A 61 -4.02 0.06 7.03
C LEU A 61 -3.23 0.65 8.19
N ALA A 62 -3.86 1.51 9.00
CA ALA A 62 -3.22 2.09 10.19
C ALA A 62 -2.82 1.01 11.20
N ASP A 63 -3.69 0.03 11.46
CA ASP A 63 -3.40 -1.07 12.38
C ASP A 63 -2.25 -1.95 11.87
N VAL A 64 -2.27 -2.33 10.60
CA VAL A 64 -1.19 -3.10 9.96
C VAL A 64 0.14 -2.33 10.02
N PHE A 65 0.11 -1.03 9.71
CA PHE A 65 1.30 -0.19 9.76
C PHE A 65 1.84 -0.05 11.19
N ASN A 66 0.98 0.12 12.19
CA ASN A 66 1.40 0.14 13.59
C ASN A 66 2.03 -1.18 14.04
N GLY A 67 1.46 -2.32 13.64
CA GLY A 67 2.06 -3.63 13.88
C GLY A 67 3.45 -3.77 13.25
N PHE A 68 3.62 -3.26 12.03
CA PHE A 68 4.91 -3.21 11.35
C PHE A 68 5.92 -2.31 12.11
N ARG A 69 5.49 -1.11 12.57
CA ARG A 69 6.34 -0.21 13.35
C ARG A 69 6.84 -0.87 14.64
N GLU A 70 5.95 -1.52 15.39
CA GLU A 70 6.32 -2.23 16.60
C GLU A 70 7.32 -3.35 16.33
N THR A 71 7.09 -4.14 15.29
CA THR A 71 7.97 -5.25 14.91
C THR A 71 9.35 -4.75 14.53
N ALA A 72 9.43 -3.73 13.68
CA ALA A 72 10.69 -3.13 13.25
C ALA A 72 11.44 -2.46 14.42
N TYR A 73 10.71 -1.79 15.31
CA TYR A 73 11.31 -1.16 16.48
C TYR A 73 11.88 -2.19 17.45
N LYS A 74 11.15 -3.30 17.69
CA LYS A 74 11.65 -4.41 18.55
C LYS A 74 12.89 -5.07 17.95
N ALA A 75 12.92 -5.26 16.61
CA ALA A 75 14.02 -5.95 15.93
C ALA A 75 15.26 -5.06 15.75
N TYR A 76 15.08 -3.80 15.36
CA TYR A 76 16.16 -2.92 14.90
C TYR A 76 16.30 -1.65 15.74
N SER A 77 15.35 -1.36 16.63
CA SER A 77 15.21 -0.07 17.32
C SER A 77 15.18 1.11 16.32
N LEU A 78 14.46 0.91 15.20
CA LEU A 78 14.21 1.88 14.15
C LEU A 78 12.72 1.95 13.90
N ASP A 79 12.19 3.18 13.78
CA ASP A 79 10.78 3.37 13.47
C ASP A 79 10.60 3.56 11.97
N PRO A 80 9.86 2.66 11.27
CA PRO A 80 9.57 2.77 9.83
C PRO A 80 8.96 4.11 9.41
N ALA A 81 8.24 4.79 10.30
CA ALA A 81 7.64 6.09 10.01
C ALA A 81 8.64 7.21 9.65
N HIS A 82 9.91 7.04 9.98
CA HIS A 82 10.98 7.97 9.63
C HIS A 82 11.64 7.69 8.27
N TYR A 83 11.19 6.66 7.56
CA TYR A 83 11.77 6.21 6.29
C TYR A 83 10.79 6.36 5.15
N VAL A 84 11.26 6.84 4.01
CA VAL A 84 10.45 7.03 2.80
C VAL A 84 10.09 5.70 2.14
N SER A 85 10.93 4.67 2.35
CA SER A 85 10.76 3.38 1.69
C SER A 85 11.33 2.22 2.50
N ALA A 86 10.83 1.01 2.27
CA ALA A 86 11.35 -0.21 2.89
C ALA A 86 12.85 -0.45 2.61
N PRO A 87 13.39 -0.21 1.39
CA PRO A 87 14.84 -0.28 1.16
C PRO A 87 15.67 0.66 2.04
N SER A 88 15.22 1.89 2.29
CA SER A 88 15.96 2.82 3.14
C SER A 88 15.97 2.39 4.62
N LEU A 89 14.84 1.85 5.10
CA LEU A 89 14.79 1.22 6.42
C LEU A 89 15.73 0.02 6.53
N SER A 90 15.70 -0.87 5.53
CA SER A 90 16.53 -2.08 5.49
C SER A 90 18.01 -1.75 5.48
N TRP A 91 18.39 -0.73 4.70
CA TRP A 91 19.77 -0.24 4.68
C TRP A 91 20.24 0.26 6.04
N SER A 92 19.44 1.12 6.67
CA SER A 92 19.75 1.64 8.00
C SER A 92 19.78 0.54 9.07
N ALA A 93 18.89 -0.45 8.97
CA ALA A 93 18.89 -1.60 9.85
C ALA A 93 20.14 -2.46 9.66
N ALA A 94 20.55 -2.72 8.43
CA ALA A 94 21.77 -3.48 8.10
C ALA A 94 23.01 -2.80 8.68
N LEU A 95 23.18 -1.49 8.46
CA LEU A 95 24.31 -0.74 9.01
C LEU A 95 24.31 -0.75 10.54
N LYS A 96 23.14 -0.57 11.17
CA LYS A 96 23.02 -0.58 12.63
C LYS A 96 23.35 -1.94 13.25
N MET A 97 22.92 -3.03 12.61
CA MET A 97 23.15 -4.40 13.09
C MET A 97 24.59 -4.85 12.86
N THR A 98 25.14 -4.58 11.69
CA THR A 98 26.51 -5.02 11.34
C THR A 98 27.59 -4.13 11.93
N LYS A 99 27.25 -2.88 12.29
CA LYS A 99 28.19 -1.85 12.72
C LYS A 99 29.33 -1.61 11.73
N VAL A 100 29.07 -1.87 10.45
CA VAL A 100 30.04 -1.61 9.38
C VAL A 100 30.17 -0.10 9.21
N GLU A 101 31.38 0.39 9.25
CA GLU A 101 31.76 1.75 8.86
C GLU A 101 31.99 1.77 7.34
N LEU A 102 31.23 2.59 6.64
CA LEU A 102 31.37 2.75 5.19
C LEU A 102 32.21 4.00 4.92
N GLU A 103 33.21 3.83 4.06
CA GLU A 103 33.92 4.97 3.50
C GLU A 103 33.04 5.68 2.46
N LEU A 104 33.05 7.01 2.50
CA LEU A 104 32.39 7.81 1.48
C LEU A 104 33.21 7.75 0.19
N LEU A 105 32.51 7.65 -0.94
CA LEU A 105 33.13 7.78 -2.25
C LEU A 105 33.39 9.27 -2.50
N ASP A 106 34.60 9.71 -2.29
CA ASP A 106 35.06 11.10 -2.43
C ASP A 106 35.69 11.38 -3.81
N ASP A 107 36.03 10.32 -4.55
CA ASP A 107 36.63 10.38 -5.86
C ASP A 107 35.57 10.21 -6.96
N ILE A 108 35.52 11.17 -7.89
CA ILE A 108 34.55 11.18 -8.99
C ILE A 108 34.66 9.92 -9.87
N ASP A 109 35.86 9.40 -10.08
CA ASP A 109 36.10 8.20 -10.92
C ASP A 109 35.51 6.95 -10.22
N LYS A 110 35.60 6.85 -8.89
CA LYS A 110 34.99 5.78 -8.11
C LYS A 110 33.45 5.86 -8.17
N VAL A 111 32.90 7.07 -8.04
CA VAL A 111 31.44 7.29 -8.15
C VAL A 111 30.95 6.87 -9.52
N LEU A 112 31.60 7.31 -10.60
CA LEU A 112 31.24 6.96 -11.97
C LEU A 112 31.40 5.46 -12.26
N PHE A 113 32.39 4.81 -11.65
CA PHE A 113 32.58 3.38 -11.78
C PHE A 113 31.39 2.62 -11.14
N VAL A 114 31.02 2.96 -9.90
CA VAL A 114 29.91 2.33 -9.21
C VAL A 114 28.59 2.57 -9.95
N ASP A 115 28.36 3.79 -10.44
CA ASP A 115 27.16 4.13 -11.20
C ASP A 115 27.02 3.30 -12.48
N LYS A 116 28.13 3.14 -13.23
CA LYS A 116 28.17 2.25 -14.41
C LYS A 116 27.90 0.79 -14.07
N CYS A 117 28.41 0.30 -12.95
CA CYS A 117 28.15 -1.07 -12.50
C CYS A 117 26.66 -1.27 -12.16
N MET A 118 26.00 -0.29 -11.54
CA MET A 118 24.57 -0.36 -11.25
C MET A 118 23.72 -0.38 -12.52
N VAL A 119 24.01 0.46 -13.50
CA VAL A 119 23.31 0.47 -14.79
C VAL A 119 23.50 -0.85 -15.54
N GLY A 120 24.68 -1.46 -15.48
CA GLY A 120 24.95 -2.78 -16.06
C GLY A 120 24.09 -3.90 -15.45
N MET A 121 23.82 -3.86 -14.15
CA MET A 121 22.96 -4.84 -13.49
C MET A 121 21.49 -4.75 -13.94
N TYR A 122 20.99 -3.57 -14.30
CA TYR A 122 19.64 -3.41 -14.86
C TYR A 122 19.51 -3.93 -16.30
N GLN A 123 20.59 -4.00 -17.06
CA GLN A 123 20.56 -4.50 -18.45
C GLN A 123 20.65 -6.03 -18.56
N ILE A 124 21.16 -6.73 -17.55
CA ILE A 124 21.28 -8.20 -17.54
C ILE A 124 19.93 -8.89 -17.27
N ASN A 125 18.93 -8.19 -16.74
CA ASN A 125 17.61 -8.71 -16.39
C ASN A 125 16.49 -8.38 -17.39
N ARG A 126 16.83 -8.06 -18.65
CA ARG A 126 15.84 -7.89 -19.73
C ARG A 126 15.91 -9.01 -20.76
#